data_fce45b603afa32eabd40446b6d83517e
#
_entry.id   fce45b603afa32eabd40446b6d83517e
#
_cell.length_a   1.000
_cell.length_b   1.000
_cell.length_c   1.000
_cell.angle_alpha   90.00
_cell.angle_beta   90.00
_cell.angle_gamma   90.00
#
_symmetry.space_group_name_H-M   'P 1'
#
loop_
_entity.id
_entity.type
_entity.pdbx_description
1 polymer ?
#
loop_
_entity_poly.entity_id
_entity_poly.type
_entity_poly.pdbx_seq_one_letter_code
_entity_poly.pdbx_strand_id
1 'polypeptide(L)'
;MSPDTFDPAAESETKKHHPTPTPAPSPVPVPTPAPSPTPAPTSGAVTYTLLTEPDQGLQPIYDLLSSATKSIEMTMYELSDTQVISILTDAAAKGISVRVILDQNNEKANNTAAYNTLTAGKVAVHWANPAYACTHQKTITLDSTTSAIMTLNLTPEDYATTRDFAVFTNDPADVAAIVTTFNADFTNGTITPPTGDNLVWSPTNSRAALTTLIEGATKTLLISQEEFDDVGLQTLVEAALRRGVAVTLVQENLNGAYSSVLNSLKAAGAVIAIFSSKTGYYIHAKTVLADYGTADARLFVGSENFSTDSLNDNRELGLVFSDPGCMTGVYTAITADYNKGTKF
;
A
#
# COMPACT_ATOMS: atom_id res chain seq x y z
N MET A 1 -5.56 24.79 -78.36
CA MET A 1 -4.67 25.10 -79.49
C MET A 1 -3.28 24.82 -79.04
N SER A 2 -2.75 23.72 -79.54
CA SER A 2 -1.33 23.46 -79.75
C SER A 2 -0.80 24.45 -80.80
N PRO A 3 0.45 24.52 -81.17
CA PRO A 3 1.48 23.46 -81.11
C PRO A 3 2.91 23.93 -80.76
N ASP A 4 3.80 22.96 -80.59
CA ASP A 4 5.07 22.62 -81.27
C ASP A 4 6.21 23.67 -81.26
N THR A 5 7.44 23.34 -81.15
CA THR A 5 8.28 22.36 -81.83
C THR A 5 9.70 22.30 -81.24
N PHE A 6 10.24 21.07 -81.12
CA PHE A 6 11.48 20.55 -81.71
C PHE A 6 12.86 21.20 -81.43
N ASP A 7 13.73 20.49 -80.75
CA ASP A 7 15.12 19.96 -80.98
C ASP A 7 15.93 20.53 -82.17
N PRO A 8 17.29 20.44 -82.28
CA PRO A 8 18.18 19.40 -81.79
C PRO A 8 19.66 19.80 -81.45
N ALA A 9 20.31 18.81 -80.86
CA ALA A 9 21.67 18.32 -81.15
C ALA A 9 22.93 19.03 -80.68
N ALA A 10 23.68 18.26 -79.96
CA ALA A 10 25.08 17.84 -80.07
C ALA A 10 26.11 18.73 -79.37
N GLU A 11 26.85 18.22 -78.44
CA GLU A 11 28.15 17.61 -78.72
C GLU A 11 28.74 17.03 -77.40
N SER A 12 29.37 15.87 -77.54
CA SER A 12 30.06 15.13 -76.53
C SER A 12 31.39 15.75 -76.13
N GLU A 13 31.60 15.92 -74.81
CA GLU A 13 32.95 15.97 -74.27
C GLU A 13 33.11 14.95 -73.12
N THR A 14 33.94 13.99 -73.40
CA THR A 14 34.43 12.97 -72.44
C THR A 14 35.33 13.64 -71.41
N LYS A 15 34.80 13.85 -70.18
CA LYS A 15 35.63 14.16 -69.00
C LYS A 15 35.96 12.88 -68.28
N LYS A 16 37.24 12.61 -68.21
CA LYS A 16 37.85 11.51 -67.45
C LYS A 16 37.48 11.66 -65.97
N HIS A 17 36.73 10.69 -65.41
CA HIS A 17 36.50 10.57 -63.97
C HIS A 17 37.79 10.16 -63.28
N HIS A 18 38.30 11.03 -62.41
CA HIS A 18 39.19 10.60 -61.34
C HIS A 18 38.35 9.98 -60.21
N PRO A 19 38.74 8.79 -59.67
CA PRO A 19 38.05 8.22 -58.54
C PRO A 19 38.29 9.06 -57.27
N THR A 20 37.21 9.53 -56.67
CA THR A 20 37.24 10.16 -55.35
C THR A 20 37.64 9.12 -54.31
N PRO A 21 38.57 9.42 -53.37
CA PRO A 21 38.93 8.48 -52.30
C PRO A 21 37.75 8.22 -51.38
N THR A 22 37.46 6.94 -51.14
CA THR A 22 36.46 6.49 -50.18
C THR A 22 36.85 6.96 -48.78
N PRO A 23 35.94 7.61 -48.03
CA PRO A 23 36.23 8.03 -46.67
C PRO A 23 36.43 6.79 -45.76
N ALA A 24 37.43 6.85 -44.89
CA ALA A 24 37.71 5.81 -43.91
C ALA A 24 36.51 5.59 -42.98
N PRO A 25 36.20 4.36 -42.57
CA PRO A 25 35.10 4.11 -41.66
C PRO A 25 35.35 4.81 -40.33
N SER A 26 34.30 5.50 -39.84
CA SER A 26 34.30 6.14 -38.51
C SER A 26 34.54 5.09 -37.41
N PRO A 27 35.32 5.39 -36.38
CA PRO A 27 35.55 4.48 -35.29
C PRO A 27 34.22 4.12 -34.59
N VAL A 28 34.00 2.82 -34.41
CA VAL A 28 32.87 2.29 -33.67
C VAL A 28 33.00 2.77 -32.22
N PRO A 29 31.94 3.37 -31.62
CA PRO A 29 32.00 3.78 -30.22
C PRO A 29 32.22 2.58 -29.31
N VAL A 30 33.25 2.65 -28.49
CA VAL A 30 33.52 1.64 -27.43
C VAL A 30 32.32 1.69 -26.45
N PRO A 31 31.69 0.55 -26.14
CA PRO A 31 30.58 0.56 -25.19
C PRO A 31 31.07 1.04 -23.84
N THR A 32 30.41 2.04 -23.27
CA THR A 32 30.64 2.50 -21.91
C THR A 32 30.39 1.33 -20.97
N PRO A 33 31.30 1.02 -20.03
CA PRO A 33 31.07 -0.06 -19.07
C PRO A 33 29.80 0.23 -18.31
N ALA A 34 28.94 -0.78 -18.16
CA ALA A 34 27.74 -0.69 -17.33
C ALA A 34 28.15 -0.30 -15.90
N PRO A 35 27.38 0.54 -15.21
CA PRO A 35 27.65 0.87 -13.81
C PRO A 35 27.71 -0.43 -13.02
N SER A 36 28.76 -0.59 -12.19
CA SER A 36 28.86 -1.71 -11.25
C SER A 36 27.59 -1.77 -10.41
N PRO A 37 27.04 -2.97 -10.17
CA PRO A 37 25.88 -3.09 -9.29
C PRO A 37 26.25 -2.51 -7.92
N THR A 38 25.40 -1.63 -7.42
CA THR A 38 25.50 -1.13 -6.06
C THR A 38 25.51 -2.33 -5.11
N PRO A 39 26.43 -2.42 -4.14
CA PRO A 39 26.43 -3.51 -3.18
C PRO A 39 25.07 -3.60 -2.53
N ALA A 40 24.47 -4.79 -2.49
CA ALA A 40 23.27 -5.04 -1.72
C ALA A 40 23.55 -4.65 -0.25
N PRO A 41 22.62 -3.99 0.45
CA PRO A 41 22.80 -3.67 1.85
C PRO A 41 23.09 -4.97 2.60
N THR A 42 24.08 -4.96 3.48
CA THR A 42 24.36 -6.06 4.42
C THR A 42 23.13 -6.24 5.27
N SER A 43 22.38 -7.30 5.03
CA SER A 43 21.10 -7.58 5.70
C SER A 43 21.34 -7.85 7.18
N GLY A 44 20.92 -6.92 8.04
CA GLY A 44 20.48 -7.28 9.37
C GLY A 44 19.31 -8.29 9.26
N ALA A 45 19.00 -9.02 10.33
CA ALA A 45 17.83 -9.89 10.33
C ALA A 45 16.57 -9.08 9.99
N VAL A 46 15.72 -9.61 9.12
CA VAL A 46 14.39 -9.05 8.86
C VAL A 46 13.58 -9.08 10.16
N THR A 47 12.96 -7.97 10.49
CA THR A 47 12.16 -7.83 11.71
C THR A 47 10.79 -7.29 11.37
N TYR A 48 9.80 -7.76 12.10
CA TYR A 48 8.45 -7.22 12.11
C TYR A 48 8.08 -6.81 13.54
N THR A 49 7.44 -5.67 13.69
CA THR A 49 6.94 -5.19 14.99
C THR A 49 5.51 -4.70 14.81
N LEU A 50 4.62 -5.14 15.68
CA LEU A 50 3.21 -4.76 15.66
C LEU A 50 2.96 -3.60 16.62
N LEU A 51 2.25 -2.60 16.14
CA LEU A 51 1.53 -1.63 16.94
C LEU A 51 0.05 -2.00 16.94
N THR A 52 -0.58 -1.96 18.11
CA THR A 52 -2.01 -2.25 18.30
C THR A 52 -2.70 -1.04 18.93
N GLU A 53 -3.57 -0.39 18.18
CA GLU A 53 -4.42 0.70 18.67
C GLU A 53 -5.78 0.17 19.16
N PRO A 54 -6.36 0.79 20.19
CA PRO A 54 -5.87 1.92 21.01
C PRO A 54 -4.92 1.51 22.14
N ASP A 55 -4.54 0.25 22.25
CA ASP A 55 -3.90 -0.31 23.47
C ASP A 55 -2.50 0.28 23.72
N GLN A 56 -1.75 0.66 22.68
CA GLN A 56 -0.37 1.12 22.77
C GLN A 56 -0.19 2.62 22.51
N GLY A 57 -1.17 3.30 21.91
CA GLY A 57 -1.10 4.71 21.54
C GLY A 57 -0.10 4.99 20.40
N LEU A 58 -0.12 6.23 19.88
CA LEU A 58 0.62 6.63 18.68
C LEU A 58 2.12 6.90 18.91
N GLN A 59 2.61 6.83 20.15
CA GLN A 59 4.01 7.17 20.44
C GLN A 59 5.02 6.41 19.57
N PRO A 60 4.86 5.10 19.28
CA PRO A 60 5.78 4.38 18.38
C PRO A 60 5.85 4.96 16.96
N ILE A 61 4.75 5.52 16.42
CA ILE A 61 4.74 6.20 15.11
C ILE A 61 5.47 7.54 15.19
N TYR A 62 5.27 8.32 16.26
CA TYR A 62 5.99 9.57 16.47
C TYR A 62 7.49 9.34 16.65
N ASP A 63 7.87 8.30 17.39
CA ASP A 63 9.27 7.91 17.58
C ASP A 63 9.91 7.46 16.25
N LEU A 64 9.17 6.65 15.46
CA LEU A 64 9.61 6.26 14.13
C LEU A 64 9.88 7.50 13.27
N LEU A 65 8.92 8.39 13.08
CA LEU A 65 9.07 9.61 12.28
C LEU A 65 10.24 10.49 12.77
N SER A 66 10.41 10.62 14.09
CA SER A 66 11.47 11.41 14.70
C SER A 66 12.87 10.80 14.54
N SER A 67 12.96 9.51 14.23
CA SER A 67 14.23 8.79 14.02
C SER A 67 14.84 8.97 12.64
N ALA A 68 14.10 9.56 11.69
CA ALA A 68 14.58 9.77 10.33
C ALA A 68 15.86 10.61 10.27
N THR A 69 16.81 10.19 9.43
CA THR A 69 18.10 10.86 9.26
C THR A 69 18.35 11.38 7.85
N LYS A 70 17.65 10.84 6.85
CA LYS A 70 17.84 11.16 5.43
C LYS A 70 16.54 11.49 4.72
N SER A 71 15.52 10.65 4.88
CA SER A 71 14.25 10.82 4.17
C SER A 71 13.05 10.30 4.96
N ILE A 72 11.90 10.93 4.72
CA ILE A 72 10.57 10.45 5.10
C ILE A 72 9.70 10.47 3.86
N GLU A 73 9.10 9.34 3.55
CA GLU A 73 8.12 9.17 2.48
C GLU A 73 6.82 8.68 3.09
N MET A 74 5.74 9.44 2.92
CA MET A 74 4.44 9.13 3.50
C MET A 74 3.38 9.16 2.41
N THR A 75 2.57 8.10 2.34
CA THR A 75 1.28 8.09 1.65
C THR A 75 0.20 7.94 2.71
N MET A 76 -0.76 8.86 2.73
CA MET A 76 -1.80 8.89 3.74
C MET A 76 -3.16 9.25 3.14
N TYR A 77 -4.18 8.47 3.51
CA TYR A 77 -5.56 8.75 3.13
C TYR A 77 -6.08 10.00 3.83
N GLU A 78 -6.02 10.04 5.18
CA GLU A 78 -6.42 11.21 5.95
C GLU A 78 -5.36 11.59 6.99
N LEU A 79 -4.98 12.87 7.01
CA LEU A 79 -3.96 13.44 7.88
C LEU A 79 -4.49 14.72 8.54
N SER A 80 -4.82 14.64 9.82
CA SER A 80 -5.19 15.80 10.65
C SER A 80 -4.33 15.94 11.91
N ASP A 81 -3.47 14.95 12.20
CA ASP A 81 -2.59 14.94 13.39
C ASP A 81 -1.55 16.04 13.34
N THR A 82 -1.73 17.06 14.18
CA THR A 82 -0.85 18.23 14.25
C THR A 82 0.55 17.88 14.78
N GLN A 83 0.70 16.82 15.59
CA GLN A 83 2.00 16.35 16.08
C GLN A 83 2.79 15.71 14.93
N VAL A 84 2.15 14.87 14.12
CA VAL A 84 2.77 14.31 12.91
C VAL A 84 3.19 15.44 11.96
N ILE A 85 2.28 16.39 11.68
CA ILE A 85 2.56 17.54 10.80
C ILE A 85 3.76 18.34 11.33
N SER A 86 3.85 18.57 12.65
CA SER A 86 4.99 19.25 13.27
C SER A 86 6.29 18.47 13.08
N ILE A 87 6.28 17.15 13.34
CA ILE A 87 7.49 16.31 13.16
C ILE A 87 7.97 16.36 11.70
N LEU A 88 7.07 16.28 10.73
CA LEU A 88 7.41 16.33 9.30
C LEU A 88 8.01 17.70 8.90
N THR A 89 7.43 18.80 9.37
CA THR A 89 7.96 20.16 9.08
C THR A 89 9.29 20.41 9.77
N ASP A 90 9.47 19.92 11.00
CA ASP A 90 10.74 20.02 11.75
C ASP A 90 11.86 19.18 11.09
N ALA A 91 11.50 18.01 10.56
CA ALA A 91 12.44 17.18 9.81
C ALA A 91 12.90 17.90 8.52
N ALA A 92 11.96 18.48 7.76
CA ALA A 92 12.29 19.27 6.58
C ALA A 92 13.15 20.49 6.90
N ALA A 93 12.89 21.20 8.02
CA ALA A 93 13.70 22.32 8.49
C ALA A 93 15.13 21.91 8.85
N LYS A 94 15.35 20.67 9.29
CA LYS A 94 16.68 20.08 9.56
C LYS A 94 17.39 19.56 8.30
N GLY A 95 16.75 19.67 7.11
CA GLY A 95 17.33 19.23 5.84
C GLY A 95 17.08 17.77 5.49
N ILE A 96 16.20 17.07 6.23
CA ILE A 96 15.72 15.73 5.86
C ILE A 96 14.79 15.88 4.65
N SER A 97 14.91 14.99 3.67
CA SER A 97 14.01 14.96 2.52
C SER A 97 12.65 14.42 2.92
N VAL A 98 11.63 15.27 3.00
CA VAL A 98 10.27 14.88 3.39
C VAL A 98 9.34 15.02 2.20
N ARG A 99 8.70 13.90 1.81
CA ARG A 99 7.74 13.81 0.71
C ARG A 99 6.45 13.18 1.19
N VAL A 100 5.31 13.80 0.88
CA VAL A 100 3.99 13.32 1.33
C VAL A 100 3.01 13.28 0.17
N ILE A 101 2.28 12.19 0.06
CA ILE A 101 1.11 12.02 -0.83
C ILE A 101 -0.13 11.98 0.04
N LEU A 102 -1.12 12.84 -0.26
CA LEU A 102 -2.41 12.88 0.44
C LEU A 102 -3.54 12.58 -0.54
N ASP A 103 -4.53 11.80 -0.11
CA ASP A 103 -5.72 11.55 -0.94
C ASP A 103 -6.43 12.86 -1.30
N GLN A 104 -6.91 12.93 -2.55
CA GLN A 104 -7.65 14.07 -3.05
C GLN A 104 -9.08 13.74 -3.52
N ASN A 105 -9.35 12.49 -3.82
CA ASN A 105 -10.64 12.15 -4.42
C ASN A 105 -11.74 12.09 -3.36
N ASN A 106 -11.43 11.54 -2.19
CA ASN A 106 -12.38 11.45 -1.08
C ASN A 106 -12.06 12.48 0.03
N GLU A 107 -10.76 12.63 0.41
CA GLU A 107 -10.37 13.35 1.63
C GLU A 107 -9.73 14.72 1.37
N LYS A 108 -9.86 15.28 0.17
CA LYS A 108 -9.23 16.57 -0.15
C LYS A 108 -9.61 17.69 0.81
N ALA A 109 -10.87 17.74 1.23
CA ALA A 109 -11.35 18.78 2.13
C ALA A 109 -10.68 18.66 3.51
N ASN A 110 -10.64 17.45 4.06
CA ASN A 110 -10.03 17.14 5.36
C ASN A 110 -8.50 17.32 5.32
N ASN A 111 -7.87 16.91 4.23
CA ASN A 111 -6.42 17.01 4.04
C ASN A 111 -5.91 18.43 3.71
N THR A 112 -6.78 19.38 3.32
CA THR A 112 -6.34 20.71 2.85
C THR A 112 -5.53 21.47 3.91
N ALA A 113 -5.90 21.41 5.18
CA ALA A 113 -5.19 22.09 6.25
C ALA A 113 -3.77 21.53 6.42
N ALA A 114 -3.61 20.19 6.45
CA ALA A 114 -2.34 19.50 6.49
C ALA A 114 -1.47 19.84 5.27
N TYR A 115 -2.05 19.74 4.06
CA TYR A 115 -1.38 20.07 2.81
C TYR A 115 -0.77 21.48 2.82
N ASN A 116 -1.54 22.47 3.25
CA ASN A 116 -1.09 23.85 3.31
C ASN A 116 0.03 24.05 4.36
N THR A 117 -0.12 23.46 5.54
CA THR A 117 0.87 23.56 6.63
C THR A 117 2.19 22.89 6.24
N LEU A 118 2.13 21.69 5.68
CA LEU A 118 3.31 20.95 5.20
C LEU A 118 4.02 21.71 4.08
N THR A 119 3.27 22.27 3.11
CA THR A 119 3.81 23.07 2.03
C THR A 119 4.52 24.32 2.56
N ALA A 120 3.91 25.05 3.50
CA ALA A 120 4.52 26.21 4.16
C ALA A 120 5.79 25.82 4.94
N GLY A 121 5.82 24.63 5.52
CA GLY A 121 6.98 24.01 6.19
C GLY A 121 8.05 23.44 5.24
N LYS A 122 7.92 23.68 3.92
CA LYS A 122 8.84 23.20 2.87
C LYS A 122 8.91 21.67 2.70
N VAL A 123 7.89 20.97 3.15
CA VAL A 123 7.69 19.56 2.81
C VAL A 123 7.20 19.48 1.36
N ALA A 124 7.73 18.54 0.58
CA ALA A 124 7.22 18.28 -0.77
C ALA A 124 5.92 17.47 -0.69
N VAL A 125 4.78 18.15 -0.81
CA VAL A 125 3.45 17.54 -0.71
C VAL A 125 2.82 17.45 -2.09
N HIS A 126 2.24 16.29 -2.40
CA HIS A 126 1.48 16.07 -3.64
C HIS A 126 0.08 15.51 -3.31
N TRP A 127 -0.88 15.91 -4.13
CA TRP A 127 -2.16 15.23 -4.18
C TRP A 127 -1.99 13.90 -4.89
N ALA A 128 -2.63 12.86 -4.36
CA ALA A 128 -2.57 11.52 -4.93
C ALA A 128 -3.07 11.45 -6.37
N ASN A 129 -2.69 10.40 -7.08
CA ASN A 129 -3.09 10.21 -8.47
C ASN A 129 -4.62 10.06 -8.60
N PRO A 130 -5.31 10.98 -9.32
CA PRO A 130 -6.76 10.96 -9.44
C PRO A 130 -7.30 9.84 -10.32
N ALA A 131 -6.43 9.01 -10.90
CA ALA A 131 -6.84 7.85 -11.71
C ALA A 131 -7.39 6.69 -10.85
N TYR A 132 -7.04 6.62 -9.56
CA TYR A 132 -7.63 5.69 -8.61
C TYR A 132 -8.95 6.25 -8.06
N ALA A 133 -9.88 5.38 -7.64
CA ALA A 133 -11.09 5.84 -6.96
C ALA A 133 -10.73 6.67 -5.72
N CYS A 134 -9.78 6.19 -4.93
CA CYS A 134 -9.06 6.96 -3.92
C CYS A 134 -7.68 6.34 -3.64
N THR A 135 -6.81 7.08 -2.96
CA THR A 135 -5.57 6.54 -2.39
C THR A 135 -5.79 6.26 -0.92
N HIS A 136 -6.24 5.04 -0.63
CA HIS A 136 -6.59 4.62 0.73
C HIS A 136 -5.39 4.02 1.51
N GLN A 137 -4.22 3.99 0.88
CA GLN A 137 -2.95 3.55 1.48
C GLN A 137 -2.56 4.42 2.70
N LYS A 138 -2.01 3.77 3.75
CA LYS A 138 -1.46 4.42 4.95
C LYS A 138 -0.08 3.83 5.21
N THR A 139 0.95 4.54 4.72
CA THR A 139 2.33 4.02 4.76
C THR A 139 3.33 5.13 5.05
N ILE A 140 4.31 4.82 5.88
CA ILE A 140 5.45 5.69 6.19
C ILE A 140 6.72 4.89 5.92
N THR A 141 7.65 5.45 5.15
CA THR A 141 8.98 4.85 4.92
C THR A 141 10.07 5.82 5.31
N LEU A 142 11.04 5.38 6.10
CA LEU A 142 12.16 6.16 6.56
C LEU A 142 13.47 5.67 5.97
N ASP A 143 14.26 6.61 5.50
CA ASP A 143 15.66 6.43 5.09
C ASP A 143 15.83 5.28 4.05
N SER A 144 14.73 4.87 3.39
CA SER A 144 14.62 3.69 2.52
C SER A 144 15.08 2.38 3.20
N THR A 145 14.90 2.27 4.51
CA THR A 145 15.33 1.12 5.34
C THR A 145 14.24 0.53 6.21
N THR A 146 13.21 1.31 6.54
CA THR A 146 12.13 0.87 7.43
C THR A 146 10.81 1.42 6.90
N SER A 147 9.79 0.58 6.86
CA SER A 147 8.42 1.00 6.51
C SER A 147 7.43 0.62 7.60
N ALA A 148 6.47 1.50 7.84
CA ALA A 148 5.25 1.21 8.59
C ALA A 148 4.10 1.06 7.59
N ILE A 149 3.40 -0.07 7.63
CA ILE A 149 2.20 -0.37 6.83
C ILE A 149 1.04 -0.47 7.81
N MET A 150 0.00 0.35 7.59
CA MET A 150 -0.98 0.63 8.63
C MET A 150 -2.41 0.44 8.14
N THR A 151 -3.29 0.08 9.08
CA THR A 151 -4.74 0.16 8.85
C THR A 151 -5.28 1.55 9.17
N LEU A 152 -4.63 2.29 10.09
CA LEU A 152 -5.08 3.56 10.67
C LEU A 152 -4.76 4.77 9.79
N ASN A 153 -5.63 5.76 9.82
CA ASN A 153 -5.35 7.14 9.43
C ASN A 153 -4.57 7.87 10.52
N LEU A 154 -4.07 9.06 10.22
CA LEU A 154 -3.44 9.93 11.21
C LEU A 154 -4.41 11.04 11.63
N THR A 155 -5.46 10.63 12.35
CA THR A 155 -6.64 11.41 12.79
C THR A 155 -6.83 11.25 14.31
N PRO A 156 -6.38 12.22 15.15
CA PRO A 156 -6.32 12.07 16.61
C PRO A 156 -7.65 11.76 17.30
N GLU A 157 -8.76 12.17 16.70
CA GLU A 157 -10.10 11.91 17.20
C GLU A 157 -10.44 10.42 17.29
N ASP A 158 -9.79 9.59 16.48
CA ASP A 158 -10.06 8.16 16.38
C ASP A 158 -9.18 7.30 17.30
N TYR A 159 -7.98 7.77 17.67
CA TYR A 159 -6.97 6.95 18.33
C TYR A 159 -7.41 6.27 19.62
N ALA A 160 -8.23 6.93 20.43
CA ALA A 160 -8.63 6.40 21.74
C ALA A 160 -9.71 5.30 21.66
N THR A 161 -10.40 5.20 20.54
CA THR A 161 -11.61 4.37 20.45
C THR A 161 -11.65 3.46 19.22
N THR A 162 -10.62 3.47 18.40
CA THR A 162 -10.60 2.73 17.14
C THR A 162 -9.60 1.57 17.20
N ARG A 163 -10.05 0.36 16.84
CA ARG A 163 -9.15 -0.78 16.63
C ARG A 163 -8.44 -0.64 15.31
N ASP A 164 -7.14 -0.45 15.40
CA ASP A 164 -6.22 -0.41 14.26
C ASP A 164 -4.91 -1.15 14.55
N PHE A 165 -4.16 -1.39 13.48
CA PHE A 165 -2.83 -2.01 13.54
C PHE A 165 -1.85 -1.27 12.64
N ALA A 166 -0.57 -1.28 13.03
CA ALA A 166 0.55 -0.95 12.17
C ALA A 166 1.62 -2.03 12.27
N VAL A 167 2.21 -2.40 11.14
CA VAL A 167 3.37 -3.31 11.09
C VAL A 167 4.58 -2.51 10.63
N PHE A 168 5.61 -2.47 11.46
CA PHE A 168 6.91 -1.92 11.10
C PHE A 168 7.78 -3.04 10.56
N THR A 169 8.39 -2.84 9.40
CA THR A 169 9.31 -3.81 8.80
C THR A 169 10.56 -3.16 8.25
N ASN A 170 11.68 -3.86 8.34
CA ASN A 170 12.94 -3.53 7.67
C ASN A 170 13.29 -4.54 6.55
N ASP A 171 12.30 -5.30 6.06
CA ASP A 171 12.51 -6.20 4.94
C ASP A 171 12.99 -5.40 3.72
N PRO A 172 14.21 -5.63 3.22
CA PRO A 172 14.78 -4.78 2.18
C PRO A 172 14.07 -4.92 0.83
N ALA A 173 13.45 -6.07 0.52
CA ALA A 173 12.71 -6.27 -0.71
C ALA A 173 11.37 -5.52 -0.65
N ASP A 174 10.66 -5.59 0.48
CA ASP A 174 9.41 -4.88 0.69
C ASP A 174 9.65 -3.36 0.72
N VAL A 175 10.63 -2.88 1.49
CA VAL A 175 10.97 -1.45 1.56
C VAL A 175 11.35 -0.89 0.19
N ALA A 176 12.18 -1.61 -0.60
CA ALA A 176 12.57 -1.17 -1.94
C ALA A 176 11.36 -1.11 -2.90
N ALA A 177 10.44 -2.05 -2.81
CA ALA A 177 9.21 -2.08 -3.59
C ALA A 177 8.27 -0.90 -3.23
N ILE A 178 8.13 -0.60 -1.93
CA ILE A 178 7.35 0.54 -1.43
C ILE A 178 7.94 1.87 -1.95
N VAL A 179 9.25 2.07 -1.82
CA VAL A 179 9.94 3.27 -2.30
C VAL A 179 9.80 3.43 -3.82
N THR A 180 9.93 2.33 -4.57
CA THR A 180 9.77 2.33 -6.03
C THR A 180 8.35 2.78 -6.42
N THR A 181 7.34 2.23 -5.75
CA THR A 181 5.94 2.57 -5.99
C THR A 181 5.65 4.02 -5.58
N PHE A 182 6.13 4.44 -4.40
CA PHE A 182 5.97 5.82 -3.93
C PHE A 182 6.56 6.83 -4.92
N ASN A 183 7.75 6.56 -5.49
CA ASN A 183 8.38 7.44 -6.46
C ASN A 183 7.54 7.64 -7.74
N ALA A 184 6.88 6.59 -8.20
CA ALA A 184 5.97 6.67 -9.35
C ALA A 184 4.68 7.42 -8.98
N ASP A 185 4.05 7.07 -7.85
CA ASP A 185 2.81 7.68 -7.39
C ASP A 185 3.01 9.17 -7.05
N PHE A 186 4.17 9.56 -6.52
CA PHE A 186 4.51 10.96 -6.21
C PHE A 186 4.53 11.87 -7.44
N THR A 187 4.74 11.31 -8.62
CA THR A 187 4.73 12.05 -9.90
C THR A 187 3.49 11.73 -10.74
N ASN A 188 2.49 11.06 -10.18
CA ASN A 188 1.32 10.52 -10.88
C ASN A 188 1.70 9.64 -12.09
N GLY A 189 2.83 8.93 -11.96
CA GLY A 189 3.31 7.99 -12.97
C GLY A 189 2.54 6.68 -12.96
N THR A 190 2.58 5.98 -14.10
CA THR A 190 2.00 4.63 -14.20
C THR A 190 3.01 3.61 -13.71
N ILE A 191 2.58 2.74 -12.80
CA ILE A 191 3.39 1.63 -12.29
C ILE A 191 2.55 0.39 -12.03
N THR A 192 3.11 -0.78 -12.31
CA THR A 192 2.70 -2.03 -11.66
C THR A 192 3.59 -2.20 -10.45
N PRO A 193 3.09 -2.04 -9.22
CA PRO A 193 3.92 -2.12 -8.03
C PRO A 193 4.66 -3.45 -7.93
N PRO A 194 5.97 -3.44 -7.62
CA PRO A 194 6.67 -4.68 -7.26
C PRO A 194 6.08 -5.25 -5.96
N THR A 195 6.00 -6.57 -5.87
CA THR A 195 5.37 -7.24 -4.72
C THR A 195 6.30 -7.41 -3.53
N GLY A 196 7.60 -7.09 -3.67
CA GLY A 196 8.55 -7.43 -2.63
C GLY A 196 8.51 -8.93 -2.31
N ASP A 197 8.70 -9.26 -1.05
CA ASP A 197 8.55 -10.63 -0.55
C ASP A 197 7.13 -10.89 -0.01
N ASN A 198 6.44 -9.84 0.52
CA ASN A 198 5.19 -9.99 1.27
C ASN A 198 4.07 -9.01 0.88
N LEU A 199 4.31 -8.06 -0.02
CA LEU A 199 3.41 -6.94 -0.24
C LEU A 199 2.15 -7.32 -1.02
N VAL A 200 1.07 -6.74 -0.57
CA VAL A 200 -0.27 -6.83 -1.17
C VAL A 200 -0.66 -5.43 -1.66
N TRP A 201 -0.89 -5.29 -2.95
CA TRP A 201 -1.21 -4.01 -3.58
C TRP A 201 -2.58 -4.02 -4.23
N SER A 202 -3.39 -3.04 -3.96
CA SER A 202 -4.57 -2.74 -4.75
C SER A 202 -4.26 -1.59 -5.75
N PRO A 203 -4.80 -1.69 -6.98
CA PRO A 203 -5.72 -2.68 -7.54
C PRO A 203 -5.03 -3.86 -8.25
N THR A 204 -3.81 -4.24 -7.90
CA THR A 204 -3.02 -5.23 -8.66
C THR A 204 -3.12 -6.67 -8.16
N ASN A 205 -2.52 -6.99 -7.00
CA ASN A 205 -2.46 -8.37 -6.52
C ASN A 205 -3.29 -8.65 -5.25
N SER A 206 -3.98 -7.66 -4.68
CA SER A 206 -4.72 -7.78 -3.42
C SER A 206 -5.74 -8.91 -3.43
N ARG A 207 -6.59 -8.96 -4.46
CA ARG A 207 -7.59 -10.03 -4.60
C ARG A 207 -6.95 -11.42 -4.65
N ALA A 208 -5.88 -11.59 -5.42
CA ALA A 208 -5.20 -12.88 -5.55
C ALA A 208 -4.51 -13.30 -4.25
N ALA A 209 -3.86 -12.36 -3.56
CA ALA A 209 -3.19 -12.60 -2.29
C ALA A 209 -4.17 -13.00 -1.18
N LEU A 210 -5.28 -12.25 -1.03
CA LEU A 210 -6.32 -12.58 -0.05
C LEU A 210 -7.06 -13.88 -0.40
N THR A 211 -7.29 -14.16 -1.69
CA THR A 211 -7.81 -15.45 -2.14
C THR A 211 -6.90 -16.59 -1.69
N THR A 212 -5.61 -16.48 -2.00
CA THR A 212 -4.61 -17.51 -1.61
C THR A 212 -4.57 -17.72 -0.09
N LEU A 213 -4.62 -16.63 0.69
CA LEU A 213 -4.62 -16.69 2.15
C LEU A 213 -5.85 -17.42 2.70
N ILE A 214 -7.06 -17.09 2.22
CA ILE A 214 -8.31 -17.68 2.70
C ILE A 214 -8.47 -19.12 2.22
N GLU A 215 -8.12 -19.41 0.97
CA GLU A 215 -8.16 -20.78 0.44
C GLU A 215 -7.14 -21.70 1.10
N GLY A 216 -5.96 -21.16 1.45
CA GLY A 216 -4.90 -21.88 2.13
C GLY A 216 -5.20 -22.25 3.57
N ALA A 217 -6.16 -21.58 4.22
CA ALA A 217 -6.51 -21.86 5.60
C ALA A 217 -7.11 -23.26 5.76
N THR A 218 -6.59 -24.02 6.74
CA THR A 218 -6.94 -25.42 6.99
C THR A 218 -7.58 -25.65 8.35
N LYS A 219 -7.38 -24.74 9.31
CA LYS A 219 -7.86 -24.89 10.69
C LYS A 219 -8.67 -23.71 11.16
N THR A 220 -8.13 -22.49 11.03
CA THR A 220 -8.74 -21.29 11.61
C THR A 220 -8.60 -20.09 10.67
N LEU A 221 -9.63 -19.22 10.66
CA LEU A 221 -9.58 -17.86 10.13
C LEU A 221 -10.09 -16.92 11.20
N LEU A 222 -9.25 -16.00 11.64
CA LEU A 222 -9.61 -14.90 12.51
C LEU A 222 -9.55 -13.62 11.70
N ILE A 223 -10.70 -12.98 11.50
CA ILE A 223 -10.88 -11.84 10.60
C ILE A 223 -11.37 -10.65 11.41
N SER A 224 -10.75 -9.48 11.21
CA SER A 224 -11.26 -8.20 11.68
C SER A 224 -11.35 -7.24 10.52
N GLN A 225 -12.55 -6.72 10.25
CA GLN A 225 -12.82 -5.88 9.08
C GLN A 225 -13.73 -4.69 9.42
N GLU A 226 -13.43 -3.56 8.82
CA GLU A 226 -14.29 -2.40 8.80
C GLU A 226 -15.43 -2.60 7.80
N GLU A 227 -15.10 -2.96 6.55
CA GLU A 227 -16.08 -3.19 5.49
C GLU A 227 -16.03 -4.66 5.01
N PHE A 228 -17.19 -5.23 4.75
CA PHE A 228 -17.28 -6.55 4.16
C PHE A 228 -18.52 -6.68 3.26
N ASP A 229 -18.38 -6.30 2.00
CA ASP A 229 -19.42 -6.44 0.98
C ASP A 229 -18.93 -7.11 -0.32
N ASP A 230 -17.64 -7.47 -0.43
CA ASP A 230 -17.15 -8.20 -1.58
C ASP A 230 -17.67 -9.64 -1.61
N VAL A 231 -18.52 -9.93 -2.60
CA VAL A 231 -19.16 -11.25 -2.78
C VAL A 231 -18.14 -12.35 -3.06
N GLY A 232 -17.02 -12.03 -3.70
CA GLY A 232 -15.95 -12.98 -3.98
C GLY A 232 -15.29 -13.47 -2.68
N LEU A 233 -14.86 -12.54 -1.82
CA LEU A 233 -14.27 -12.88 -0.52
C LEU A 233 -15.29 -13.54 0.41
N GLN A 234 -16.58 -13.11 0.40
CA GLN A 234 -17.65 -13.80 1.12
C GLN A 234 -17.72 -15.28 0.72
N THR A 235 -17.74 -15.56 -0.59
CA THR A 235 -17.79 -16.93 -1.13
C THR A 235 -16.60 -17.78 -0.68
N LEU A 236 -15.41 -17.20 -0.64
CA LEU A 236 -14.19 -17.87 -0.17
C LEU A 236 -14.25 -18.21 1.33
N VAL A 237 -14.74 -17.29 2.17
CA VAL A 237 -14.92 -17.53 3.60
C VAL A 237 -15.97 -18.61 3.84
N GLU A 238 -17.10 -18.59 3.12
CA GLU A 238 -18.10 -19.66 3.17
C GLU A 238 -17.53 -21.01 2.70
N ALA A 239 -16.67 -21.02 1.68
CA ALA A 239 -15.98 -22.23 1.25
C ALA A 239 -15.01 -22.75 2.32
N ALA A 240 -14.30 -21.87 3.04
CA ALA A 240 -13.46 -22.25 4.17
C ALA A 240 -14.29 -22.91 5.28
N LEU A 241 -15.45 -22.33 5.64
CA LEU A 241 -16.40 -22.92 6.59
C LEU A 241 -16.87 -24.33 6.16
N ARG A 242 -17.21 -24.50 4.87
CA ARG A 242 -17.59 -25.83 4.32
C ARG A 242 -16.44 -26.85 4.36
N ARG A 243 -15.17 -26.40 4.32
CA ARG A 243 -14.00 -27.26 4.52
C ARG A 243 -13.77 -27.65 5.98
N GLY A 244 -14.51 -27.06 6.93
CA GLY A 244 -14.37 -27.28 8.36
C GLY A 244 -13.40 -26.32 9.04
N VAL A 245 -12.99 -25.24 8.37
CA VAL A 245 -12.18 -24.16 8.98
C VAL A 245 -13.06 -23.42 9.98
N ALA A 246 -12.56 -23.23 11.21
CA ALA A 246 -13.24 -22.43 12.22
C ALA A 246 -13.04 -20.94 11.91
N VAL A 247 -14.12 -20.21 11.63
CA VAL A 247 -14.07 -18.79 11.28
C VAL A 247 -14.62 -17.94 12.44
N THR A 248 -13.81 -17.01 12.92
CA THR A 248 -14.21 -15.96 13.85
C THR A 248 -14.10 -14.61 13.14
N LEU A 249 -15.16 -13.82 13.15
CA LEU A 249 -15.24 -12.50 12.52
C LEU A 249 -15.57 -11.43 13.57
N VAL A 250 -14.78 -10.37 13.59
CA VAL A 250 -15.08 -9.11 14.28
C VAL A 250 -15.30 -8.04 13.21
N GLN A 251 -16.49 -7.44 13.21
CA GLN A 251 -16.95 -6.60 12.10
C GLN A 251 -17.54 -5.29 12.60
N GLU A 252 -17.16 -4.16 11.97
CA GLU A 252 -17.96 -2.96 12.06
C GLU A 252 -19.28 -3.16 11.29
N ASN A 253 -20.40 -2.83 11.92
CA ASN A 253 -21.72 -3.00 11.29
C ASN A 253 -22.66 -1.84 11.61
N LEU A 254 -22.14 -0.63 11.45
CA LEU A 254 -22.92 0.59 11.71
C LEU A 254 -24.18 0.63 10.84
N ASN A 255 -25.31 0.88 11.49
CA ASN A 255 -26.63 0.91 10.85
C ASN A 255 -27.02 -0.40 10.12
N GLY A 256 -26.33 -1.52 10.39
CA GLY A 256 -26.59 -2.80 9.75
C GLY A 256 -26.07 -2.90 8.31
N ALA A 257 -25.08 -2.08 7.93
CA ALA A 257 -24.57 -1.99 6.56
C ALA A 257 -24.16 -3.34 5.98
N TYR A 258 -23.56 -4.20 6.80
CA TYR A 258 -23.03 -5.51 6.37
C TYR A 258 -23.89 -6.70 6.83
N SER A 259 -25.10 -6.46 7.32
CA SER A 259 -25.95 -7.52 7.90
C SER A 259 -26.28 -8.64 6.92
N SER A 260 -26.33 -8.39 5.62
CA SER A 260 -26.58 -9.41 4.60
C SER A 260 -25.46 -10.45 4.56
N VAL A 261 -24.22 -10.01 4.41
CA VAL A 261 -23.05 -10.90 4.40
C VAL A 261 -22.86 -11.61 5.75
N LEU A 262 -23.07 -10.89 6.84
CA LEU A 262 -22.94 -11.45 8.20
C LEU A 262 -23.97 -12.57 8.46
N ASN A 263 -25.23 -12.41 8.00
CA ASN A 263 -26.22 -13.46 8.10
C ASN A 263 -25.82 -14.72 7.29
N SER A 264 -25.30 -14.54 6.08
CA SER A 264 -24.82 -15.64 5.23
C SER A 264 -23.66 -16.40 5.92
N LEU A 265 -22.65 -15.68 6.40
CA LEU A 265 -21.51 -16.29 7.08
C LEU A 265 -21.91 -17.00 8.37
N LYS A 266 -22.82 -16.40 9.16
CA LYS A 266 -23.39 -17.03 10.34
C LYS A 266 -24.13 -18.31 10.02
N ALA A 267 -24.97 -18.29 8.99
CA ALA A 267 -25.69 -19.48 8.52
C ALA A 267 -24.73 -20.59 8.05
N ALA A 268 -23.57 -20.22 7.51
CA ALA A 268 -22.50 -21.15 7.12
C ALA A 268 -21.66 -21.67 8.32
N GLY A 269 -21.83 -21.09 9.53
CA GLY A 269 -21.18 -21.55 10.76
C GLY A 269 -20.12 -20.64 11.35
N ALA A 270 -19.93 -19.42 10.82
CA ALA A 270 -19.03 -18.43 11.42
C ALA A 270 -19.53 -17.95 12.79
N VAL A 271 -18.62 -17.71 13.72
CA VAL A 271 -18.91 -17.02 14.98
C VAL A 271 -18.55 -15.54 14.80
N ILE A 272 -19.51 -14.64 15.08
CA ILE A 272 -19.42 -13.24 14.72
C ILE A 272 -19.69 -12.36 15.92
N ALA A 273 -18.86 -11.32 16.10
CA ALA A 273 -19.11 -10.20 16.98
C ALA A 273 -19.11 -8.91 16.17
N ILE A 274 -20.07 -8.01 16.47
CA ILE A 274 -20.21 -6.73 15.78
C ILE A 274 -20.00 -5.56 16.72
N PHE A 275 -19.56 -4.46 16.12
CA PHE A 275 -19.56 -3.12 16.67
C PHE A 275 -20.44 -2.25 15.76
N SER A 276 -21.15 -1.29 16.33
CA SER A 276 -22.15 -0.50 15.59
C SER A 276 -22.38 0.89 16.16
N SER A 277 -21.38 1.44 16.85
CA SER A 277 -21.47 2.74 17.52
C SER A 277 -20.55 3.76 16.88
N LYS A 278 -21.08 4.88 16.41
CA LYS A 278 -20.28 6.02 15.91
C LYS A 278 -19.43 6.72 16.96
N THR A 279 -19.81 6.59 18.25
CA THR A 279 -19.17 7.31 19.36
C THR A 279 -18.54 6.37 20.39
N GLY A 280 -18.58 5.08 20.11
CA GLY A 280 -17.99 4.04 20.95
C GLY A 280 -16.75 3.44 20.30
N TYR A 281 -16.50 2.19 20.65
CA TYR A 281 -15.40 1.46 20.06
C TYR A 281 -15.70 1.08 18.62
N TYR A 282 -14.79 1.42 17.72
CA TYR A 282 -14.94 1.25 16.28
C TYR A 282 -13.90 0.24 15.75
N ILE A 283 -14.30 -0.61 14.83
CA ILE A 283 -13.39 -1.56 14.16
C ILE A 283 -13.02 -0.97 12.80
N HIS A 284 -11.84 -0.39 12.72
CA HIS A 284 -11.25 0.11 11.47
C HIS A 284 -10.16 -0.81 10.91
N ALA A 285 -9.81 -1.87 11.64
CA ALA A 285 -8.83 -2.86 11.22
C ALA A 285 -9.20 -3.57 9.93
N LYS A 286 -8.19 -3.94 9.13
CA LYS A 286 -8.29 -4.80 7.95
C LYS A 286 -7.24 -5.89 8.10
N THR A 287 -7.67 -7.03 8.66
CA THR A 287 -6.74 -8.07 9.14
C THR A 287 -7.32 -9.45 8.97
N VAL A 288 -6.48 -10.40 8.55
CA VAL A 288 -6.79 -11.82 8.48
C VAL A 288 -5.64 -12.62 9.08
N LEU A 289 -5.92 -13.42 10.08
CA LEU A 289 -4.97 -14.37 10.65
C LEU A 289 -5.45 -15.79 10.37
N ALA A 290 -4.72 -16.48 9.50
CA ALA A 290 -4.99 -17.86 9.13
C ALA A 290 -4.13 -18.84 9.95
N ASP A 291 -4.73 -19.94 10.38
CA ASP A 291 -4.10 -21.11 10.98
C ASP A 291 -3.17 -20.78 12.19
N TYR A 292 -3.56 -19.81 13.02
CA TYR A 292 -2.78 -19.41 14.19
C TYR A 292 -2.39 -20.59 15.07
N GLY A 293 -1.14 -20.58 15.52
CA GLY A 293 -0.56 -21.65 16.34
C GLY A 293 -0.04 -22.85 15.54
N THR A 294 0.03 -22.76 14.22
CA THR A 294 0.64 -23.77 13.34
C THR A 294 1.86 -23.22 12.62
N ALA A 295 2.64 -24.09 11.98
CA ALA A 295 3.78 -23.69 11.15
C ALA A 295 3.36 -22.97 9.86
N ASP A 296 2.12 -23.20 9.41
CA ASP A 296 1.57 -22.62 8.17
C ASP A 296 0.82 -21.32 8.43
N ALA A 297 0.84 -20.81 9.68
CA ALA A 297 0.16 -19.57 10.04
C ALA A 297 0.64 -18.39 9.19
N ARG A 298 -0.32 -17.58 8.71
CA ARG A 298 -0.09 -16.36 7.95
C ARG A 298 -0.98 -15.24 8.46
N LEU A 299 -0.41 -14.04 8.47
CA LEU A 299 -1.08 -12.82 8.90
C LEU A 299 -1.12 -11.82 7.76
N PHE A 300 -2.31 -11.33 7.42
CA PHE A 300 -2.52 -10.14 6.60
C PHE A 300 -2.84 -8.95 7.50
N VAL A 301 -2.15 -7.81 7.24
CA VAL A 301 -2.46 -6.48 7.80
C VAL A 301 -2.28 -5.46 6.68
N GLY A 302 -3.26 -4.59 6.46
CA GLY A 302 -3.15 -3.57 5.41
C GLY A 302 -4.29 -2.56 5.44
N SER A 303 -4.38 -1.77 4.40
CA SER A 303 -5.45 -0.79 4.23
C SER A 303 -6.67 -1.36 3.50
N GLU A 304 -6.56 -2.55 2.91
CA GLU A 304 -7.57 -3.16 2.06
C GLU A 304 -8.77 -3.65 2.86
N ASN A 305 -9.91 -3.00 2.65
CA ASN A 305 -11.20 -3.48 3.07
C ASN A 305 -11.65 -4.70 2.23
N PHE A 306 -12.55 -5.50 2.76
CA PHE A 306 -13.22 -6.56 2.00
C PHE A 306 -14.37 -5.97 1.17
N SER A 307 -14.04 -4.93 0.38
CA SER A 307 -14.98 -4.26 -0.52
C SER A 307 -14.49 -4.29 -1.97
N THR A 308 -15.42 -4.19 -2.91
CA THR A 308 -15.10 -4.24 -4.35
C THR A 308 -14.18 -3.10 -4.75
N ASP A 309 -14.45 -1.88 -4.29
CA ASP A 309 -13.68 -0.68 -4.63
C ASP A 309 -12.26 -0.78 -4.05
N SER A 310 -12.13 -1.24 -2.81
CA SER A 310 -10.84 -1.45 -2.14
C SER A 310 -9.94 -2.42 -2.92
N LEU A 311 -10.51 -3.50 -3.45
CA LEU A 311 -9.72 -4.55 -4.12
C LEU A 311 -9.44 -4.29 -5.60
N ASN A 312 -10.17 -3.36 -6.26
CA ASN A 312 -10.08 -3.19 -7.71
C ASN A 312 -9.80 -1.77 -8.18
N ASP A 313 -10.14 -0.74 -7.38
CA ASP A 313 -10.17 0.64 -7.87
C ASP A 313 -9.34 1.60 -7.03
N ASN A 314 -9.11 1.28 -5.74
CA ASN A 314 -8.28 2.09 -4.83
C ASN A 314 -6.79 1.78 -4.97
N ARG A 315 -5.94 2.77 -4.65
CA ARG A 315 -4.52 2.52 -4.34
C ARG A 315 -4.40 2.18 -2.86
N GLU A 316 -4.03 0.93 -2.57
CA GLU A 316 -3.91 0.40 -1.20
C GLU A 316 -2.64 -0.44 -1.03
N LEU A 317 -2.23 -0.65 0.22
CA LEU A 317 -1.09 -1.49 0.57
C LEU A 317 -1.34 -2.26 1.85
N GLY A 318 -1.10 -3.55 1.78
CA GLY A 318 -0.98 -4.48 2.89
C GLY A 318 0.21 -5.41 2.74
N LEU A 319 0.33 -6.35 3.66
CA LEU A 319 1.32 -7.41 3.58
C LEU A 319 0.75 -8.73 4.12
N VAL A 320 1.20 -9.85 3.53
CA VAL A 320 0.95 -11.21 4.04
C VAL A 320 2.27 -11.81 4.46
N PHE A 321 2.45 -12.05 5.74
CA PHE A 321 3.72 -12.47 6.32
C PHE A 321 3.53 -13.47 7.48
N SER A 322 4.64 -13.93 8.03
CA SER A 322 4.63 -14.84 9.18
C SER A 322 5.66 -14.34 10.20
N ASP A 323 5.14 -13.80 11.32
CA ASP A 323 5.92 -13.43 12.49
C ASP A 323 5.16 -13.81 13.76
N PRO A 324 5.75 -14.65 14.66
CA PRO A 324 5.05 -15.13 15.86
C PRO A 324 4.61 -14.01 16.81
N GLY A 325 5.38 -12.92 16.93
CA GLY A 325 5.06 -11.78 17.79
C GLY A 325 3.85 -11.01 17.29
N CYS A 326 3.87 -10.64 16.00
CA CYS A 326 2.77 -9.94 15.34
C CYS A 326 1.49 -10.80 15.35
N MET A 327 1.59 -12.08 15.00
CA MET A 327 0.44 -13.00 15.02
C MET A 327 -0.16 -13.13 16.42
N THR A 328 0.66 -13.21 17.46
CA THR A 328 0.18 -13.28 18.85
C THR A 328 -0.51 -12.00 19.28
N GLY A 329 0.04 -10.84 18.92
CA GLY A 329 -0.56 -9.54 19.20
C GLY A 329 -1.93 -9.38 18.54
N VAL A 330 -2.03 -9.68 17.24
CA VAL A 330 -3.29 -9.64 16.49
C VAL A 330 -4.31 -10.63 17.04
N TYR A 331 -3.90 -11.87 17.32
CA TYR A 331 -4.77 -12.88 17.93
C TYR A 331 -5.35 -12.39 19.26
N THR A 332 -4.51 -11.82 20.11
CA THR A 332 -4.91 -11.32 21.43
C THR A 332 -5.92 -10.17 21.29
N ALA A 333 -5.62 -9.20 20.44
CA ALA A 333 -6.48 -8.05 20.24
C ALA A 333 -7.85 -8.43 19.65
N ILE A 334 -7.87 -9.22 18.56
CA ILE A 334 -9.14 -9.61 17.93
C ILE A 334 -9.97 -10.53 18.84
N THR A 335 -9.31 -11.40 19.61
CA THR A 335 -10.02 -12.23 20.59
C THR A 335 -10.66 -11.39 21.70
N ALA A 336 -9.96 -10.35 22.18
CA ALA A 336 -10.51 -9.41 23.14
C ALA A 336 -11.69 -8.63 22.55
N ASP A 337 -11.56 -8.15 21.30
CA ASP A 337 -12.64 -7.45 20.59
C ASP A 337 -13.84 -8.37 20.33
N TYR A 338 -13.61 -9.64 19.93
CA TYR A 338 -14.68 -10.61 19.82
C TYR A 338 -15.46 -10.77 21.13
N ASN A 339 -14.76 -10.83 22.27
CA ASN A 339 -15.40 -10.97 23.58
C ASN A 339 -16.17 -9.71 23.98
N LYS A 340 -15.68 -8.52 23.63
CA LYS A 340 -16.27 -7.21 23.92
C LYS A 340 -17.47 -6.89 23.04
N GLY A 341 -17.43 -7.29 21.75
CA GLY A 341 -18.47 -6.99 20.78
C GLY A 341 -19.79 -7.72 21.03
N THR A 342 -20.85 -7.18 20.46
CA THR A 342 -22.18 -7.82 20.47
C THR A 342 -22.18 -9.06 19.58
N LYS A 343 -22.61 -10.20 20.10
CA LYS A 343 -22.72 -11.42 19.29
C LYS A 343 -23.82 -11.28 18.26
N PHE A 344 -23.48 -11.47 17.02
CA PHE A 344 -24.38 -11.31 15.88
C PHE A 344 -25.27 -12.52 15.68
#